data_3a60d400b7747ba7c35f840ae6e22ae5
#
_entry.id   3a60d400b7747ba7c35f840ae6e22ae5
#
_cell.length_a   1.000
_cell.length_b   1.000
_cell.length_c   1.000
_cell.angle_alpha   90.00
_cell.angle_beta   90.00
_cell.angle_gamma   90.00
#
_symmetry.space_group_name_H-M   'P 1'
#
loop_
_entity.id
_entity.type
_entity.pdbx_description
1 polymer ?
#
loop_
_entity_poly.entity_id
_entity_poly.type
_entity_poly.pdbx_seq_one_letter_code
_entity_poly.pdbx_strand_id
1 'polypeptide(L)'
;SSLVAYLGENREKVLGFSGHMDVVSEGDESQWTFPPFAAHIEGNKLYGRGATDMKSGLVAMVLAMIELKEKEVPLNGAVKFLGTVGEEVGELGAGQLTEKGYADDLSALVIGEPTNYNLMYAHMGSINYSVVSHGKEAHSSMPEEGINAINNLNEFITEANQQMAEVTANYENPELGRTIHNVTVIKGGTQVNSIPGQAALQGNIRSIPEFSNDQVIALLQKIVDELNKKEKHQLELTIDYNKIPVKAEKDSALIQAIQAQF
;
A
#
# COMPACT_ATOMS: atom_id res chain seq x y z
N SER A 1 -20.70 1.06 -4.74
CA SER A 1 -20.90 0.54 -3.37
C SER A 1 -20.26 -0.82 -3.23
N SER A 2 -19.60 -1.07 -2.10
CA SER A 2 -19.12 -2.41 -1.73
C SER A 2 -20.30 -3.35 -1.44
N LEU A 3 -20.06 -4.67 -1.56
CA LEU A 3 -21.04 -5.72 -1.37
C LEU A 3 -20.63 -6.64 -0.23
N VAL A 4 -21.59 -7.02 0.64
CA VAL A 4 -21.38 -8.01 1.70
C VAL A 4 -22.43 -9.10 1.59
N ALA A 5 -21.99 -10.36 1.56
CA ALA A 5 -22.86 -11.53 1.56
C ALA A 5 -22.38 -12.57 2.57
N TYR A 6 -23.30 -13.42 3.03
CA TYR A 6 -23.03 -14.47 4.01
C TYR A 6 -23.58 -15.82 3.56
N LEU A 7 -22.86 -16.86 3.92
CA LEU A 7 -23.31 -18.25 3.88
C LEU A 7 -23.05 -18.90 5.24
N GLY A 8 -24.05 -19.56 5.81
CA GLY A 8 -24.01 -20.14 7.15
C GLY A 8 -24.57 -19.18 8.22
N GLU A 9 -25.09 -19.75 9.32
CA GLU A 9 -25.78 -19.02 10.38
C GLU A 9 -24.88 -18.79 11.63
N ASN A 10 -23.96 -19.72 11.90
CA ASN A 10 -23.05 -19.62 13.03
C ASN A 10 -21.97 -18.54 12.78
N ARG A 11 -22.00 -17.47 13.57
CA ARG A 11 -21.09 -16.34 13.47
C ARG A 11 -19.92 -16.37 14.44
N GLU A 12 -19.75 -17.46 15.21
CA GLU A 12 -18.62 -17.60 16.14
C GLU A 12 -17.28 -17.78 15.40
N LYS A 13 -17.34 -18.36 14.18
CA LYS A 13 -16.17 -18.54 13.30
C LYS A 13 -16.56 -18.09 11.90
N VAL A 14 -15.96 -17.00 11.44
CA VAL A 14 -16.25 -16.43 10.12
C VAL A 14 -14.99 -16.43 9.26
N LEU A 15 -15.01 -17.17 8.16
CA LEU A 15 -14.00 -17.06 7.12
C LEU A 15 -14.40 -15.98 6.13
N GLY A 16 -13.60 -14.92 6.04
CA GLY A 16 -13.76 -13.86 5.05
C GLY A 16 -13.16 -14.26 3.70
N PHE A 17 -13.90 -13.95 2.63
CA PHE A 17 -13.41 -13.87 1.25
C PHE A 17 -13.51 -12.43 0.79
N SER A 18 -12.41 -11.84 0.33
CA SER A 18 -12.40 -10.47 -0.15
C SER A 18 -11.77 -10.33 -1.53
N GLY A 19 -12.28 -9.38 -2.29
CA GLY A 19 -11.72 -9.00 -3.57
C GLY A 19 -12.33 -7.71 -4.08
N HIS A 20 -11.58 -6.98 -4.94
CA HIS A 20 -12.07 -5.74 -5.52
C HIS A 20 -12.78 -5.94 -6.86
N MET A 21 -13.77 -5.10 -7.11
CA MET A 21 -14.60 -5.15 -8.32
C MET A 21 -14.17 -4.14 -9.39
N ASP A 22 -13.45 -3.10 -8.99
CA ASP A 22 -12.90 -2.08 -9.88
C ASP A 22 -11.64 -2.56 -10.60
N VAL A 23 -11.16 -1.78 -11.53
CA VAL A 23 -9.97 -2.06 -12.35
C VAL A 23 -9.25 -0.75 -12.64
N VAL A 24 -7.95 -0.81 -12.92
CA VAL A 24 -7.20 0.32 -13.49
C VAL A 24 -7.68 0.66 -14.89
N SER A 25 -7.30 1.84 -15.40
CA SER A 25 -7.54 2.22 -16.79
C SER A 25 -6.95 1.18 -17.76
N GLU A 26 -7.60 1.01 -18.88
CA GLU A 26 -7.15 0.17 -20.00
C GLU A 26 -5.85 0.67 -20.64
N GLY A 27 -5.54 1.97 -20.49
CA GLY A 27 -4.41 2.60 -21.14
C GLY A 27 -4.65 2.78 -22.64
N ASP A 28 -3.61 2.59 -23.44
CA ASP A 28 -3.67 2.68 -24.90
C ASP A 28 -4.29 1.41 -25.49
N GLU A 29 -5.53 1.51 -25.97
CA GLU A 29 -6.28 0.39 -26.54
C GLU A 29 -5.61 -0.21 -27.79
N SER A 30 -4.76 0.53 -28.49
CA SER A 30 -4.04 0.03 -29.67
C SER A 30 -3.00 -1.05 -29.34
N GLN A 31 -2.60 -1.17 -28.07
CA GLN A 31 -1.65 -2.18 -27.58
C GLN A 31 -2.33 -3.49 -27.17
N TRP A 32 -3.65 -3.55 -27.20
CA TRP A 32 -4.40 -4.76 -26.85
C TRP A 32 -4.60 -5.66 -28.06
N THR A 33 -4.41 -6.97 -27.88
CA THR A 33 -4.72 -7.98 -28.91
C THR A 33 -6.23 -8.07 -29.18
N PHE A 34 -7.03 -7.91 -28.11
CA PHE A 34 -8.50 -7.87 -28.16
C PHE A 34 -8.98 -6.64 -27.38
N PRO A 35 -10.12 -6.04 -27.72
CA PRO A 35 -10.64 -4.89 -26.99
C PRO A 35 -10.71 -5.17 -25.48
N PRO A 36 -10.22 -4.29 -24.60
CA PRO A 36 -10.00 -4.57 -23.17
C PRO A 36 -11.28 -4.94 -22.40
N PHE A 37 -12.44 -4.50 -22.85
CA PHE A 37 -13.73 -4.77 -22.20
C PHE A 37 -14.65 -5.70 -22.98
N ALA A 38 -14.15 -6.38 -24.02
CA ALA A 38 -14.95 -7.30 -24.83
C ALA A 38 -15.16 -8.68 -24.20
N ALA A 39 -14.44 -9.00 -23.12
CA ALA A 39 -14.43 -10.34 -22.52
C ALA A 39 -14.21 -11.44 -23.54
N HIS A 40 -13.25 -11.25 -24.45
CA HIS A 40 -12.97 -12.18 -25.53
C HIS A 40 -12.50 -13.53 -24.99
N ILE A 41 -13.07 -14.61 -25.50
CA ILE A 41 -12.70 -15.98 -25.13
C ILE A 41 -12.08 -16.67 -26.34
N GLU A 42 -10.88 -17.20 -26.16
CA GLU A 42 -10.18 -18.02 -27.14
C GLU A 42 -9.67 -19.30 -26.47
N GLY A 43 -10.17 -20.44 -26.88
CA GLY A 43 -9.89 -21.71 -26.21
C GLY A 43 -10.40 -21.70 -24.77
N ASN A 44 -9.49 -21.85 -23.81
CA ASN A 44 -9.77 -21.80 -22.37
C ASN A 44 -9.30 -20.52 -21.69
N LYS A 45 -9.03 -19.47 -22.47
CA LYS A 45 -8.54 -18.18 -21.95
C LYS A 45 -9.57 -17.09 -22.14
N LEU A 46 -9.78 -16.29 -21.08
CA LEU A 46 -10.57 -15.07 -21.11
C LEU A 46 -9.61 -13.87 -21.13
N TYR A 47 -9.75 -13.00 -22.13
CA TYR A 47 -8.95 -11.79 -22.30
C TYR A 47 -9.76 -10.57 -21.94
N GLY A 48 -9.18 -9.68 -21.12
CA GLY A 48 -9.79 -8.39 -20.79
C GLY A 48 -9.20 -7.73 -19.57
N ARG A 49 -9.39 -6.42 -19.45
CA ARG A 49 -9.01 -5.65 -18.26
C ARG A 49 -9.78 -6.18 -17.05
N GLY A 50 -9.06 -6.47 -15.95
CA GLY A 50 -9.64 -7.03 -14.73
C GLY A 50 -9.91 -8.54 -14.79
N ALA A 51 -9.63 -9.22 -15.91
CA ALA A 51 -9.80 -10.66 -15.99
C ALA A 51 -8.89 -11.39 -15.00
N THR A 52 -7.63 -10.99 -14.89
CA THR A 52 -6.67 -11.53 -13.91
C THR A 52 -6.72 -10.77 -12.60
N ASP A 53 -6.64 -9.45 -12.64
CA ASP A 53 -6.62 -8.54 -11.50
C ASP A 53 -7.96 -7.80 -11.41
N MET A 54 -8.86 -8.19 -10.42
CA MET A 54 -8.80 -9.49 -9.75
C MET A 54 -10.12 -10.26 -9.88
N LYS A 55 -10.90 -10.02 -10.97
CA LYS A 55 -12.25 -10.65 -11.11
C LYS A 55 -12.22 -12.17 -11.18
N SER A 56 -11.12 -12.79 -11.64
CA SER A 56 -10.98 -14.26 -11.62
C SER A 56 -11.03 -14.80 -10.20
N GLY A 57 -10.23 -14.25 -9.29
CA GLY A 57 -10.22 -14.65 -7.88
C GLY A 57 -11.54 -14.33 -7.18
N LEU A 58 -12.10 -13.15 -7.45
CA LEU A 58 -13.39 -12.73 -6.90
C LEU A 58 -14.51 -13.69 -7.30
N VAL A 59 -14.61 -14.03 -8.58
CA VAL A 59 -15.64 -14.95 -9.08
C VAL A 59 -15.40 -16.36 -8.56
N ALA A 60 -14.16 -16.83 -8.47
CA ALA A 60 -13.85 -18.15 -7.90
C ALA A 60 -14.35 -18.29 -6.45
N MET A 61 -14.17 -17.28 -5.62
CA MET A 61 -14.69 -17.26 -4.24
C MET A 61 -16.23 -17.28 -4.19
N VAL A 62 -16.89 -16.52 -5.05
CA VAL A 62 -18.35 -16.52 -5.15
C VAL A 62 -18.88 -17.88 -5.63
N LEU A 63 -18.25 -18.48 -6.64
CA LEU A 63 -18.62 -19.82 -7.13
C LEU A 63 -18.45 -20.89 -6.04
N ALA A 64 -17.37 -20.81 -5.26
CA ALA A 64 -17.17 -21.72 -4.12
C ALA A 64 -18.32 -21.60 -3.10
N MET A 65 -18.76 -20.38 -2.77
CA MET A 65 -19.90 -20.18 -1.87
C MET A 65 -21.22 -20.71 -2.46
N ILE A 66 -21.46 -20.51 -3.76
CA ILE A 66 -22.64 -21.05 -4.45
C ILE A 66 -22.63 -22.58 -4.39
N GLU A 67 -21.49 -23.20 -4.71
CA GLU A 67 -21.33 -24.63 -4.69
C GLU A 67 -21.57 -25.26 -3.30
N LEU A 68 -21.01 -24.63 -2.25
CA LEU A 68 -21.25 -25.04 -0.86
C LEU A 68 -22.74 -24.98 -0.50
N LYS A 69 -23.44 -23.94 -0.96
CA LYS A 69 -24.87 -23.76 -0.72
C LYS A 69 -25.70 -24.78 -1.49
N GLU A 70 -25.43 -24.99 -2.78
CA GLU A 70 -26.19 -25.94 -3.64
C GLU A 70 -26.02 -27.39 -3.21
N LYS A 71 -24.81 -27.74 -2.72
CA LYS A 71 -24.52 -29.07 -2.19
C LYS A 71 -24.92 -29.26 -0.74
N GLU A 72 -25.54 -28.27 -0.12
CA GLU A 72 -25.94 -28.26 1.29
C GLU A 72 -24.82 -28.72 2.24
N VAL A 73 -23.58 -28.28 1.97
CA VAL A 73 -22.40 -28.66 2.77
C VAL A 73 -22.57 -28.11 4.20
N PRO A 74 -22.50 -28.96 5.23
CA PRO A 74 -22.56 -28.48 6.63
C PRO A 74 -21.39 -27.59 6.96
N LEU A 75 -21.66 -26.37 7.45
CA LEU A 75 -20.63 -25.42 7.87
C LEU A 75 -20.57 -25.34 9.40
N ASN A 76 -19.37 -25.49 9.97
CA ASN A 76 -19.11 -25.30 11.40
C ASN A 76 -18.89 -23.81 11.76
N GLY A 77 -19.24 -22.90 10.88
CA GLY A 77 -19.07 -21.45 10.99
C GLY A 77 -19.85 -20.77 9.88
N ALA A 78 -19.38 -19.61 9.45
CA ALA A 78 -19.92 -18.90 8.29
C ALA A 78 -18.80 -18.52 7.31
N VAL A 79 -19.17 -18.35 6.05
CA VAL A 79 -18.33 -17.70 5.05
C VAL A 79 -18.94 -16.34 4.74
N LYS A 80 -18.09 -15.30 4.75
CA LYS A 80 -18.47 -13.92 4.49
C LYS A 80 -17.74 -13.40 3.28
N PHE A 81 -18.47 -12.97 2.27
CA PHE A 81 -17.92 -12.34 1.09
C PHE A 81 -17.92 -10.82 1.23
N LEU A 82 -16.82 -10.19 0.89
CA LEU A 82 -16.57 -8.74 0.93
C LEU A 82 -16.09 -8.29 -0.45
N GLY A 83 -17.04 -7.90 -1.33
CA GLY A 83 -16.71 -7.31 -2.63
C GLY A 83 -16.46 -5.82 -2.45
N THR A 84 -15.23 -5.36 -2.66
CA THR A 84 -14.82 -3.97 -2.43
C THR A 84 -14.77 -3.16 -3.72
N VAL A 85 -14.77 -1.83 -3.60
CA VAL A 85 -14.60 -0.87 -4.70
C VAL A 85 -13.50 0.13 -4.34
N GLY A 86 -12.81 0.64 -5.39
CA GLY A 86 -11.79 1.67 -5.20
C GLY A 86 -10.51 1.14 -4.57
N GLU A 87 -10.16 -0.12 -4.81
CA GLU A 87 -8.87 -0.70 -4.43
C GLU A 87 -7.76 0.03 -5.15
N GLU A 88 -7.87 0.16 -6.47
CA GLU A 88 -6.92 0.74 -7.41
C GLU A 88 -6.69 2.26 -7.22
N VAL A 89 -7.49 2.89 -6.37
CA VAL A 89 -7.39 4.32 -6.02
C VAL A 89 -7.25 4.54 -4.51
N GLY A 90 -6.67 3.57 -3.79
CA GLY A 90 -6.35 3.69 -2.36
C GLY A 90 -7.23 2.88 -1.42
N GLU A 91 -7.76 1.74 -1.87
CA GLU A 91 -8.47 0.74 -1.02
C GLU A 91 -9.71 1.31 -0.31
N LEU A 92 -10.38 2.30 -0.92
CA LEU A 92 -11.47 3.07 -0.30
C LEU A 92 -12.60 2.19 0.23
N GLY A 93 -12.99 1.17 -0.53
CA GLY A 93 -14.08 0.27 -0.14
C GLY A 93 -13.73 -0.65 1.01
N ALA A 94 -12.50 -1.14 1.08
CA ALA A 94 -12.00 -1.96 2.18
C ALA A 94 -11.95 -1.11 3.47
N GLY A 95 -11.40 0.09 3.41
CA GLY A 95 -11.38 1.04 4.53
C GLY A 95 -12.79 1.32 5.08
N GLN A 96 -13.75 1.65 4.20
CA GLN A 96 -15.14 1.89 4.59
C GLN A 96 -15.82 0.69 5.24
N LEU A 97 -15.55 -0.53 4.76
CA LEU A 97 -16.12 -1.74 5.36
C LEU A 97 -15.52 -1.99 6.75
N THR A 98 -14.22 -1.76 6.93
CA THR A 98 -13.54 -1.89 8.22
C THR A 98 -14.07 -0.85 9.23
N GLU A 99 -14.15 0.42 8.86
CA GLU A 99 -14.68 1.49 9.70
C GLU A 99 -16.12 1.24 10.17
N LYS A 100 -16.91 0.55 9.34
CA LYS A 100 -18.31 0.18 9.67
C LYS A 100 -18.42 -1.14 10.43
N GLY A 101 -17.33 -1.77 10.82
CA GLY A 101 -17.30 -3.00 11.60
C GLY A 101 -17.60 -4.27 10.79
N TYR A 102 -17.61 -4.21 9.46
CA TYR A 102 -17.88 -5.40 8.65
C TYR A 102 -16.73 -6.42 8.66
N ALA A 103 -15.55 -6.07 9.15
CA ALA A 103 -14.42 -6.97 9.32
C ALA A 103 -14.25 -7.52 10.75
N ASP A 104 -15.01 -7.00 11.73
CA ASP A 104 -14.77 -7.26 13.17
C ASP A 104 -15.09 -8.71 13.58
N ASP A 105 -15.97 -9.39 12.88
CA ASP A 105 -16.38 -10.76 13.17
C ASP A 105 -15.49 -11.81 12.43
N LEU A 106 -14.52 -11.37 11.62
CA LEU A 106 -13.68 -12.29 10.85
C LEU A 106 -12.68 -13.03 11.75
N SER A 107 -12.68 -14.35 11.66
CA SER A 107 -11.67 -15.21 12.28
C SER A 107 -10.43 -15.38 11.39
N ALA A 108 -10.63 -15.28 10.08
CA ALA A 108 -9.59 -15.36 9.06
C ALA A 108 -10.08 -14.71 7.77
N LEU A 109 -9.16 -14.28 6.91
CA LEU A 109 -9.47 -13.63 5.64
C LEU A 109 -8.60 -14.17 4.52
N VAL A 110 -9.22 -14.49 3.38
CA VAL A 110 -8.56 -14.82 2.12
C VAL A 110 -8.88 -13.71 1.13
N ILE A 111 -7.86 -13.17 0.49
CA ILE A 111 -7.97 -12.17 -0.57
C ILE A 111 -7.56 -12.85 -1.87
N GLY A 112 -8.42 -12.77 -2.88
CA GLY A 112 -8.28 -13.54 -4.14
C GLY A 112 -7.40 -12.86 -5.19
N GLU A 113 -6.36 -12.14 -4.79
CA GLU A 113 -5.43 -11.46 -5.69
C GLU A 113 -4.60 -12.42 -6.55
N PRO A 114 -4.17 -12.01 -7.75
CA PRO A 114 -3.40 -12.85 -8.66
C PRO A 114 -1.95 -12.99 -8.20
N THR A 115 -1.65 -14.04 -7.46
CA THR A 115 -0.33 -14.32 -6.88
C THR A 115 0.44 -15.41 -7.62
N ASN A 116 -0.05 -15.83 -8.79
CA ASN A 116 0.51 -16.97 -9.54
C ASN A 116 0.63 -18.25 -8.68
N TYR A 117 -0.43 -18.57 -7.95
CA TYR A 117 -0.55 -19.71 -7.01
C TYR A 117 0.42 -19.64 -5.81
N ASN A 118 1.07 -18.50 -5.56
CA ASN A 118 1.85 -18.33 -4.34
C ASN A 118 0.93 -17.86 -3.21
N LEU A 119 1.09 -18.46 -2.03
CA LEU A 119 0.39 -18.03 -0.84
C LEU A 119 1.14 -16.85 -0.20
N MET A 120 0.58 -15.65 -0.33
CA MET A 120 1.13 -14.44 0.26
C MET A 120 0.48 -14.20 1.62
N TYR A 121 1.22 -14.41 2.70
CA TYR A 121 0.73 -14.24 4.08
C TYR A 121 1.40 -13.09 4.83
N ALA A 122 2.28 -12.37 4.15
CA ALA A 122 2.91 -11.16 4.66
C ALA A 122 3.14 -10.17 3.53
N HIS A 123 2.99 -8.89 3.81
CA HIS A 123 3.43 -7.82 2.90
C HIS A 123 3.96 -6.62 3.67
N MET A 124 4.87 -5.90 3.04
CA MET A 124 5.43 -4.67 3.57
C MET A 124 4.35 -3.58 3.63
N GLY A 125 4.45 -2.70 4.61
CA GLY A 125 3.69 -1.46 4.61
C GLY A 125 4.17 -0.50 3.53
N SER A 126 3.45 0.59 3.38
CA SER A 126 3.82 1.67 2.44
C SER A 126 3.52 3.02 3.07
N ILE A 127 4.55 3.88 3.13
CA ILE A 127 4.41 5.26 3.57
C ILE A 127 4.88 6.14 2.42
N ASN A 128 4.00 7.03 1.93
CA ASN A 128 4.42 8.12 1.07
C ASN A 128 4.48 9.38 1.91
N TYR A 129 5.53 10.16 1.73
CA TYR A 129 5.71 11.40 2.45
C TYR A 129 6.26 12.49 1.53
N SER A 130 5.98 13.72 1.88
CA SER A 130 6.52 14.91 1.24
C SER A 130 7.27 15.77 2.26
N VAL A 131 8.37 16.39 1.84
CA VAL A 131 9.05 17.42 2.63
C VAL A 131 9.18 18.68 1.79
N VAL A 132 8.71 19.80 2.34
CA VAL A 132 8.86 21.12 1.75
C VAL A 132 9.91 21.88 2.56
N SER A 133 10.88 22.44 1.86
CA SER A 133 11.87 23.37 2.43
C SER A 133 11.52 24.80 2.04
N HIS A 134 11.35 25.65 3.03
CA HIS A 134 11.15 27.07 2.87
C HIS A 134 12.48 27.81 3.09
N GLY A 135 12.88 28.57 2.11
CA GLY A 135 14.07 29.40 2.13
C GLY A 135 13.74 30.87 1.86
N LYS A 136 14.72 31.59 1.33
CA LYS A 136 14.58 33.00 0.95
C LYS A 136 15.29 33.22 -0.39
N GLU A 137 14.56 33.76 -1.35
CA GLU A 137 15.14 34.13 -2.64
C GLU A 137 16.15 35.27 -2.53
N ALA A 138 17.22 35.16 -3.32
CA ALA A 138 18.22 36.20 -3.48
C ALA A 138 18.96 36.00 -4.80
N HIS A 139 19.67 37.05 -5.28
CA HIS A 139 20.56 36.88 -6.41
C HIS A 139 21.74 35.97 -6.05
N SER A 140 22.15 35.09 -6.96
CA SER A 140 23.18 34.07 -6.67
C SER A 140 24.56 34.65 -6.31
N SER A 141 24.81 35.93 -6.65
CA SER A 141 26.02 36.63 -6.24
C SER A 141 25.99 37.27 -4.80
N MET A 142 24.82 37.17 -4.14
CA MET A 142 24.62 37.69 -2.77
C MET A 142 24.01 36.57 -1.90
N PRO A 143 24.73 35.44 -1.70
CA PRO A 143 24.17 34.24 -1.05
C PRO A 143 23.85 34.50 0.45
N GLU A 144 24.48 35.49 1.09
CA GLU A 144 24.25 35.89 2.47
C GLU A 144 22.86 36.52 2.70
N GLU A 145 22.24 37.07 1.66
CA GLU A 145 20.90 37.65 1.72
C GLU A 145 19.78 36.59 1.53
N GLY A 146 20.14 35.41 1.03
CA GLY A 146 19.24 34.33 0.76
C GLY A 146 19.32 33.16 1.74
N ILE A 147 18.34 32.27 1.65
CA ILE A 147 18.34 30.95 2.29
C ILE A 147 18.04 29.94 1.20
N ASN A 148 19.01 29.08 0.89
CA ASN A 148 18.89 28.12 -0.19
C ASN A 148 18.06 26.90 0.25
N ALA A 149 16.81 26.84 -0.21
CA ALA A 149 15.89 25.76 0.11
C ALA A 149 16.37 24.39 -0.39
N ILE A 150 17.09 24.33 -1.53
CA ILE A 150 17.66 23.08 -2.06
C ILE A 150 18.76 22.55 -1.12
N ASN A 151 19.62 23.43 -0.59
CA ASN A 151 20.66 23.00 0.34
C ASN A 151 20.06 22.41 1.62
N ASN A 152 19.05 23.06 2.19
CA ASN A 152 18.37 22.58 3.40
C ASN A 152 17.68 21.22 3.12
N LEU A 153 17.08 21.05 1.95
CA LEU A 153 16.46 19.79 1.54
C LEU A 153 17.50 18.67 1.33
N ASN A 154 18.68 19.01 0.80
CA ASN A 154 19.79 18.07 0.67
C ASN A 154 20.33 17.60 2.03
N GLU A 155 20.38 18.50 3.04
CA GLU A 155 20.72 18.08 4.41
C GLU A 155 19.68 17.09 4.95
N PHE A 156 18.39 17.34 4.74
CA PHE A 156 17.34 16.38 5.11
C PHE A 156 17.55 15.03 4.44
N ILE A 157 17.82 15.00 3.13
CA ILE A 157 18.05 13.75 2.39
C ILE A 157 19.23 12.97 3.00
N THR A 158 20.31 13.67 3.32
CA THR A 158 21.51 13.07 3.90
C THR A 158 21.22 12.46 5.27
N GLU A 159 20.61 13.23 6.16
CA GLU A 159 20.25 12.77 7.51
C GLU A 159 19.22 11.63 7.47
N ALA A 160 18.19 11.75 6.63
CA ALA A 160 17.16 10.72 6.49
C ALA A 160 17.76 9.40 5.99
N ASN A 161 18.60 9.44 4.97
CA ASN A 161 19.26 8.24 4.46
C ASN A 161 20.18 7.58 5.51
N GLN A 162 20.96 8.40 6.22
CA GLN A 162 21.87 7.88 7.25
C GLN A 162 21.10 7.30 8.43
N GLN A 163 20.19 8.05 9.05
CA GLN A 163 19.48 7.62 10.25
C GLN A 163 18.53 6.45 9.97
N MET A 164 17.87 6.44 8.78
CA MET A 164 17.07 5.28 8.36
C MET A 164 17.94 4.03 8.22
N ALA A 165 19.10 4.12 7.58
CA ALA A 165 20.01 2.98 7.42
C ALA A 165 20.51 2.46 8.79
N GLU A 166 20.89 3.35 9.70
CA GLU A 166 21.38 3.01 11.05
C GLU A 166 20.30 2.32 11.89
N VAL A 167 19.08 2.88 11.91
CA VAL A 167 17.99 2.35 12.73
C VAL A 167 17.45 1.05 12.16
N THR A 168 17.18 1.01 10.85
CA THR A 168 16.60 -0.18 10.21
C THR A 168 17.55 -1.37 10.17
N ALA A 169 18.85 -1.17 10.31
CA ALA A 169 19.83 -2.25 10.45
C ALA A 169 19.55 -3.18 11.64
N ASN A 170 18.83 -2.69 12.67
CA ASN A 170 18.50 -3.43 13.87
C ASN A 170 17.21 -4.25 13.78
N TYR A 171 16.48 -4.13 12.66
CA TYR A 171 15.18 -4.77 12.46
C TYR A 171 15.18 -5.55 11.15
N GLU A 172 14.80 -6.82 11.24
CA GLU A 172 14.72 -7.69 10.06
C GLU A 172 13.53 -8.65 10.23
N ASN A 173 12.75 -8.77 9.18
CA ASN A 173 11.69 -9.77 9.08
C ASN A 173 12.19 -10.92 8.20
N PRO A 174 12.03 -12.20 8.59
CA PRO A 174 12.53 -13.33 7.82
C PRO A 174 11.95 -13.44 6.41
N GLU A 175 10.70 -13.01 6.22
CA GLU A 175 9.98 -13.08 4.95
C GLU A 175 10.10 -11.78 4.13
N LEU A 176 10.10 -10.63 4.81
CA LEU A 176 10.01 -9.31 4.16
C LEU A 176 11.36 -8.59 4.06
N GLY A 177 12.38 -9.07 4.79
CA GLY A 177 13.67 -8.39 4.88
C GLY A 177 13.64 -7.18 5.80
N ARG A 178 14.16 -6.04 5.35
CA ARG A 178 14.29 -4.81 6.14
C ARG A 178 13.47 -3.68 5.56
N THR A 179 13.16 -2.69 6.39
CA THR A 179 12.54 -1.43 5.94
C THR A 179 13.40 -0.79 4.84
N ILE A 180 12.76 -0.36 3.76
CA ILE A 180 13.39 0.28 2.60
C ILE A 180 12.93 1.72 2.54
N HIS A 181 13.87 2.65 2.39
CA HIS A 181 13.61 4.08 2.24
C HIS A 181 14.18 4.60 0.93
N ASN A 182 13.38 5.36 0.17
CA ASN A 182 13.82 6.03 -1.05
C ASN A 182 13.20 7.42 -1.17
N VAL A 183 14.00 8.41 -1.54
CA VAL A 183 13.52 9.68 -2.09
C VAL A 183 13.36 9.47 -3.59
N THR A 184 12.15 9.72 -4.11
CA THR A 184 11.78 9.35 -5.49
C THR A 184 11.46 10.54 -6.38
N VAL A 185 11.13 11.69 -5.79
CA VAL A 185 10.86 12.95 -6.52
C VAL A 185 11.56 14.09 -5.80
N ILE A 186 12.15 15.00 -6.57
CA ILE A 186 12.69 16.26 -6.06
C ILE A 186 12.41 17.38 -7.05
N LYS A 187 12.00 18.55 -6.54
CA LYS A 187 11.75 19.76 -7.32
C LYS A 187 12.27 20.99 -6.55
N GLY A 188 12.91 21.93 -7.25
CA GLY A 188 13.37 23.16 -6.62
C GLY A 188 14.08 24.07 -7.60
N GLY A 189 14.05 25.37 -7.30
CA GLY A 189 14.66 26.42 -8.14
C GLY A 189 13.84 26.77 -9.40
N THR A 190 14.09 27.96 -9.91
CA THR A 190 13.41 28.51 -11.09
C THR A 190 14.40 28.95 -12.18
N GLN A 191 15.57 29.44 -11.79
CA GLN A 191 16.60 29.91 -12.72
C GLN A 191 18.00 29.81 -12.08
N VAL A 192 19.01 29.68 -12.91
CA VAL A 192 20.40 29.36 -12.48
C VAL A 192 21.06 30.47 -11.64
N ASN A 193 20.65 31.72 -11.80
CA ASN A 193 21.24 32.87 -11.12
C ASN A 193 20.39 33.36 -9.91
N SER A 194 19.50 32.51 -9.37
CA SER A 194 18.69 32.83 -8.20
C SER A 194 18.84 31.76 -7.13
N ILE A 195 19.05 32.18 -5.87
CA ILE A 195 18.93 31.31 -4.70
C ILE A 195 17.46 30.87 -4.59
N PRO A 196 17.14 29.57 -4.54
CA PRO A 196 15.75 29.11 -4.48
C PRO A 196 15.14 29.34 -3.11
N GLY A 197 13.96 30.01 -3.08
CA GLY A 197 13.18 30.22 -1.87
C GLY A 197 12.31 29.05 -1.48
N GLN A 198 12.15 28.04 -2.35
CA GLN A 198 11.40 26.83 -2.05
C GLN A 198 11.98 25.62 -2.80
N ALA A 199 11.95 24.47 -2.14
CA ALA A 199 12.20 23.17 -2.74
C ALA A 199 11.32 22.12 -2.06
N ALA A 200 11.00 21.04 -2.77
CA ALA A 200 10.18 19.96 -2.24
C ALA A 200 10.70 18.60 -2.73
N LEU A 201 10.49 17.57 -1.92
CA LEU A 201 10.73 16.19 -2.29
C LEU A 201 9.53 15.32 -1.93
N GLN A 202 9.49 14.14 -2.53
CA GLN A 202 8.63 13.04 -2.11
C GLN A 202 9.47 11.78 -1.94
N GLY A 203 9.14 11.01 -0.92
CA GLY A 203 9.75 9.72 -0.64
C GLY A 203 8.73 8.63 -0.43
N ASN A 204 9.18 7.39 -0.62
CA ASN A 204 8.43 6.18 -0.34
C ASN A 204 9.22 5.29 0.61
N ILE A 205 8.53 4.73 1.59
CA ILE A 205 9.09 3.78 2.55
C ILE A 205 8.28 2.50 2.49
N ARG A 206 8.98 1.37 2.44
CA ARG A 206 8.42 0.04 2.61
C ARG A 206 8.80 -0.46 4.00
N SER A 207 7.82 -0.51 4.88
CA SER A 207 8.01 -0.86 6.30
C SER A 207 7.76 -2.34 6.57
N ILE A 208 8.24 -2.80 7.72
CA ILE A 208 8.03 -4.16 8.24
C ILE A 208 7.36 -4.10 9.61
N PRO A 209 6.69 -5.18 10.07
CA PRO A 209 6.03 -5.19 11.38
C PRO A 209 6.95 -4.89 12.56
N GLU A 210 8.21 -5.33 12.49
CA GLU A 210 9.22 -5.18 13.54
C GLU A 210 9.67 -3.73 13.73
N PHE A 211 9.52 -2.87 12.70
CA PHE A 211 9.74 -1.43 12.77
C PHE A 211 8.53 -0.73 12.16
N SER A 212 7.56 -0.43 13.02
CA SER A 212 6.22 0.00 12.64
C SER A 212 6.20 1.35 11.89
N ASN A 213 5.11 1.61 11.17
CA ASN A 213 4.92 2.87 10.48
C ASN A 213 5.01 4.07 11.43
N ASP A 214 4.47 3.97 12.64
CA ASP A 214 4.54 5.04 13.63
C ASP A 214 5.99 5.32 14.06
N GLN A 215 6.82 4.29 14.21
CA GLN A 215 8.24 4.46 14.51
C GLN A 215 9.00 5.10 13.34
N VAL A 216 8.68 4.71 12.11
CA VAL A 216 9.23 5.32 10.89
C VAL A 216 8.87 6.80 10.80
N ILE A 217 7.59 7.13 10.98
CA ILE A 217 7.07 8.51 10.93
C ILE A 217 7.70 9.35 12.05
N ALA A 218 7.81 8.81 13.26
CA ALA A 218 8.45 9.48 14.37
C ALA A 218 9.93 9.77 14.10
N LEU A 219 10.64 8.86 13.41
CA LEU A 219 12.03 9.08 13.01
C LEU A 219 12.14 10.21 11.98
N LEU A 220 11.29 10.23 10.95
CA LEU A 220 11.26 11.33 9.97
C LEU A 220 10.97 12.68 10.64
N GLN A 221 9.98 12.73 11.53
CA GLN A 221 9.62 13.95 12.24
C GLN A 221 10.77 14.44 13.14
N LYS A 222 11.43 13.52 13.85
CA LYS A 222 12.61 13.83 14.65
C LYS A 222 13.71 14.48 13.81
N ILE A 223 13.98 13.94 12.61
CA ILE A 223 15.00 14.50 11.70
C ILE A 223 14.62 15.92 11.29
N VAL A 224 13.37 16.15 10.91
CA VAL A 224 12.87 17.49 10.56
C VAL A 224 12.98 18.46 11.74
N ASP A 225 12.58 18.02 12.94
CA ASP A 225 12.62 18.85 14.13
C ASP A 225 14.07 19.21 14.53
N GLU A 226 15.01 18.27 14.37
CA GLU A 226 16.43 18.51 14.65
C GLU A 226 17.04 19.50 13.64
N LEU A 227 16.72 19.37 12.36
CA LEU A 227 17.18 20.31 11.34
C LEU A 227 16.57 21.70 11.53
N ASN A 228 15.30 21.78 11.89
CA ASN A 228 14.62 23.07 12.14
C ASN A 228 15.13 23.83 13.37
N LYS A 229 15.97 23.22 14.22
CA LYS A 229 16.71 23.96 15.27
C LYS A 229 17.82 24.81 14.71
N LYS A 230 18.27 24.59 13.47
CA LYS A 230 19.28 25.41 12.80
C LYS A 230 18.62 26.68 12.28
N GLU A 231 19.27 27.82 12.47
CA GLU A 231 18.72 29.18 12.24
C GLU A 231 18.11 29.41 10.84
N LYS A 232 18.60 28.71 9.82
CA LYS A 232 18.19 28.91 8.41
C LYS A 232 17.38 27.74 7.84
N HIS A 233 16.87 26.84 8.69
CA HIS A 233 16.08 25.70 8.26
C HIS A 233 14.62 25.88 8.61
N GLN A 234 13.77 25.67 7.62
CA GLN A 234 12.33 25.59 7.78
C GLN A 234 11.80 24.47 6.87
N LEU A 235 11.72 23.28 7.43
CA LEU A 235 11.25 22.07 6.76
C LEU A 235 9.87 21.71 7.30
N GLU A 236 8.99 21.29 6.41
CA GLU A 236 7.64 20.82 6.72
C GLU A 236 7.47 19.40 6.18
N LEU A 237 7.13 18.44 7.06
CA LEU A 237 6.85 17.04 6.73
C LEU A 237 5.35 16.82 6.61
N THR A 238 4.93 16.17 5.55
CA THR A 238 3.56 15.67 5.38
C THR A 238 3.58 14.18 5.08
N ILE A 239 2.71 13.43 5.72
CA ILE A 239 2.49 12.01 5.40
C ILE A 239 1.29 11.95 4.44
N ASP A 240 1.58 11.61 3.19
CA ASP A 240 0.59 11.60 2.10
C ASP A 240 -0.20 10.28 2.05
N TYR A 241 0.44 9.18 2.47
CA TYR A 241 -0.16 7.84 2.51
C TYR A 241 0.49 7.00 3.60
N ASN A 242 -0.31 6.19 4.29
CA ASN A 242 0.17 5.35 5.39
C ASN A 242 -0.60 4.01 5.40
N LYS A 243 0.00 2.96 4.82
CA LYS A 243 -0.50 1.58 4.86
C LYS A 243 0.41 0.74 5.74
N ILE A 244 -0.15 0.16 6.79
CA ILE A 244 0.60 -0.70 7.72
C ILE A 244 1.02 -2.01 7.07
N PRO A 245 2.17 -2.59 7.49
CA PRO A 245 2.56 -3.94 7.06
C PRO A 245 1.61 -4.98 7.66
N VAL A 246 1.43 -6.09 6.96
CA VAL A 246 0.62 -7.22 7.41
C VAL A 246 1.46 -8.48 7.43
N LYS A 247 1.28 -9.27 8.48
CA LYS A 247 1.87 -10.61 8.59
C LYS A 247 0.87 -11.52 9.29
N ALA A 248 0.50 -12.61 8.64
CA ALA A 248 -0.22 -13.72 9.26
C ALA A 248 0.76 -14.76 9.80
N GLU A 249 0.32 -15.53 10.78
CA GLU A 249 1.12 -16.62 11.34
C GLU A 249 1.24 -17.75 10.30
N LYS A 250 2.49 -18.05 9.90
CA LYS A 250 2.81 -19.04 8.87
C LYS A 250 2.24 -20.43 9.15
N ASP A 251 2.15 -20.79 10.43
CA ASP A 251 1.67 -22.07 10.90
C ASP A 251 0.18 -22.04 11.27
N SER A 252 -0.56 -21.00 10.89
CA SER A 252 -2.00 -20.92 11.14
C SER A 252 -2.76 -22.03 10.41
N ALA A 253 -3.88 -22.45 10.98
CA ALA A 253 -4.71 -23.51 10.41
C ALA A 253 -5.20 -23.17 8.99
N LEU A 254 -5.48 -21.89 8.70
CA LEU A 254 -5.86 -21.44 7.38
C LEU A 254 -4.73 -21.63 6.36
N ILE A 255 -3.52 -21.16 6.70
CA ILE A 255 -2.36 -21.27 5.80
C ILE A 255 -2.02 -22.73 5.53
N GLN A 256 -2.00 -23.58 6.56
CA GLN A 256 -1.79 -25.03 6.39
C GLN A 256 -2.87 -25.67 5.53
N ALA A 257 -4.14 -25.32 5.73
CA ALA A 257 -5.24 -25.86 4.93
C ALA A 257 -5.13 -25.48 3.45
N ILE A 258 -4.73 -24.23 3.15
CA ILE A 258 -4.53 -23.79 1.77
C ILE A 258 -3.31 -24.49 1.16
N GLN A 259 -2.17 -24.55 1.87
CA GLN A 259 -0.96 -25.23 1.38
C GLN A 259 -1.19 -26.72 1.08
N ALA A 260 -2.07 -27.37 1.79
CA ALA A 260 -2.41 -28.79 1.56
C ALA A 260 -3.18 -29.02 0.25
N GLN A 261 -3.62 -27.99 -0.46
CA GLN A 261 -4.33 -28.08 -1.74
C GLN A 261 -3.41 -27.90 -2.96
N PHE A 262 -2.18 -27.51 -2.75
CA PHE A 262 -1.14 -27.34 -3.77
C PHE A 262 -0.03 -28.39 -3.63
#